data_64a30260ea4a627ef8660be317699791
#
_entry.id   64a30260ea4a627ef8660be317699791
#
_cell.length_a   1.000
_cell.length_b   1.000
_cell.length_c   1.000
_cell.angle_alpha   90.00
_cell.angle_beta   90.00
_cell.angle_gamma   90.00
#
_symmetry.space_group_name_H-M   'P 1'
#
loop_
_entity.id
_entity.type
_entity.pdbx_description
1 polymer ?
#
loop_
_entity_poly.entity_id
_entity_poly.type
_entity_poly.pdbx_seq_one_letter_code
_entity_poly.pdbx_strand_id
1 'polypeptide(L)'
;GVPSQSVVPPGARTRAFAVEQHGPLVWIWMGTGAPTQAAPHPDWIDDAGWAASRQKLHMKASYVRLHENLLDLTHLSFLHARSFGTPDYATAPFETELDEAAGRFSLLRRVVPTRLPPLWAVPTGLEGVDAARIAQSTFHSPALHVVAVRFHACDRPQAEQPLMAIRTAHIVTPETATRTHYFIQHARNFAREDEGVTAFMHRHLLAAFQEDVDGLEAIEERLGGYPERQPEISFHADRASLAMRRWLLRQARVEVGADSTKGAPRA
;
A
#
# COMPACT_ATOMS: atom_id res chain seq x y z
N GLY A 1 26.07 -28.69 -8.99
CA GLY A 1 26.40 -29.96 -9.66
C GLY A 1 25.39 -31.04 -9.34
N VAL A 2 25.38 -32.09 -10.15
CA VAL A 2 24.52 -33.26 -9.89
C VAL A 2 25.41 -34.32 -9.23
N PRO A 3 24.97 -34.91 -8.09
CA PRO A 3 25.77 -35.94 -7.42
C PRO A 3 26.11 -37.09 -8.34
N SER A 4 27.35 -37.58 -8.25
CA SER A 4 27.86 -38.74 -8.98
C SER A 4 27.98 -38.60 -10.51
N GLN A 5 27.88 -37.39 -11.06
CA GLN A 5 28.13 -37.14 -12.50
C GLN A 5 28.72 -35.75 -12.76
N SER A 6 29.54 -35.65 -13.80
CA SER A 6 30.22 -34.38 -14.17
C SER A 6 29.37 -33.45 -15.04
N VAL A 7 28.31 -33.96 -15.64
CA VAL A 7 27.48 -33.20 -16.57
C VAL A 7 26.06 -33.06 -15.98
N VAL A 8 25.56 -31.84 -15.98
CA VAL A 8 24.16 -31.58 -15.64
C VAL A 8 23.27 -31.94 -16.86
N PRO A 9 22.27 -32.81 -16.70
CA PRO A 9 21.39 -33.18 -17.82
C PRO A 9 20.72 -31.92 -18.42
N PRO A 10 20.53 -31.83 -19.74
CA PRO A 10 19.95 -30.64 -20.39
C PRO A 10 18.58 -30.23 -19.87
N GLY A 11 17.78 -31.18 -19.36
CA GLY A 11 16.48 -30.94 -18.78
C GLY A 11 16.50 -30.48 -17.28
N ALA A 12 17.67 -30.57 -16.60
CA ALA A 12 17.79 -30.17 -15.20
C ALA A 12 17.98 -28.66 -15.10
N ARG A 13 16.93 -27.91 -15.38
CA ARG A 13 16.89 -26.45 -15.34
C ARG A 13 15.70 -25.99 -14.51
N THR A 14 15.90 -24.94 -13.74
CA THR A 14 14.83 -24.18 -13.10
C THR A 14 14.51 -22.94 -13.95
N ARG A 15 13.30 -22.42 -13.81
CA ARG A 15 12.94 -21.14 -14.42
C ARG A 15 13.76 -20.02 -13.81
N ALA A 16 14.33 -19.17 -14.64
CA ALA A 16 14.92 -17.90 -14.22
C ALA A 16 13.89 -16.78 -14.38
N PHE A 17 13.92 -15.83 -13.45
CA PHE A 17 13.05 -14.66 -13.46
C PHE A 17 13.89 -13.41 -13.66
N ALA A 18 13.35 -12.42 -14.38
CA ALA A 18 13.96 -11.10 -14.44
C ALA A 18 13.84 -10.43 -13.07
N VAL A 19 14.94 -9.84 -12.62
CA VAL A 19 15.04 -9.17 -11.31
C VAL A 19 15.59 -7.78 -11.52
N GLU A 20 15.00 -6.80 -10.83
CA GLU A 20 15.43 -5.41 -10.83
C GLU A 20 15.49 -4.91 -9.38
N GLN A 21 16.53 -4.16 -9.02
CA GLN A 21 16.68 -3.59 -7.69
C GLN A 21 16.60 -2.06 -7.76
N HIS A 22 15.73 -1.49 -6.93
CA HIS A 22 15.61 -0.05 -6.74
C HIS A 22 15.70 0.28 -5.24
N GLY A 23 16.81 0.89 -4.84
CA GLY A 23 17.08 1.16 -3.44
C GLY A 23 16.97 -0.11 -2.58
N PRO A 24 16.11 -0.14 -1.56
CA PRO A 24 15.91 -1.31 -0.70
C PRO A 24 14.98 -2.38 -1.29
N LEU A 25 14.36 -2.13 -2.44
CA LEU A 25 13.35 -3.00 -3.03
C LEU A 25 13.96 -3.88 -4.11
N VAL A 26 13.60 -5.17 -4.08
CA VAL A 26 13.93 -6.14 -5.13
C VAL A 26 12.63 -6.57 -5.79
N TRP A 27 12.50 -6.29 -7.08
CA TRP A 27 11.35 -6.63 -7.90
C TRP A 27 11.63 -7.86 -8.72
N ILE A 28 10.65 -8.76 -8.81
CA ILE A 28 10.74 -10.00 -9.59
C ILE A 28 9.59 -10.00 -10.57
N TRP A 29 9.92 -10.13 -11.87
CA TRP A 29 8.93 -10.31 -12.91
C TRP A 29 8.51 -11.77 -13.00
N MET A 30 7.26 -12.06 -12.63
CA MET A 30 6.72 -13.43 -12.63
C MET A 30 6.06 -13.84 -13.95
N GLY A 31 5.93 -12.93 -14.92
CA GLY A 31 5.34 -13.17 -16.23
C GLY A 31 6.15 -14.11 -17.12
N THR A 32 5.56 -14.58 -18.22
CA THR A 32 6.15 -15.57 -19.15
C THR A 32 7.01 -14.96 -20.26
N GLY A 33 7.28 -13.69 -20.26
CA GLY A 33 8.11 -12.98 -21.26
C GLY A 33 9.01 -11.95 -20.59
N ALA A 34 9.58 -11.09 -21.40
CA ALA A 34 10.26 -9.90 -20.87
C ALA A 34 9.28 -9.01 -20.12
N PRO A 35 9.73 -8.27 -19.08
CA PRO A 35 8.92 -7.26 -18.43
C PRO A 35 8.36 -6.27 -19.44
N THR A 36 7.07 -5.99 -19.34
CA THR A 36 6.38 -5.03 -20.22
C THR A 36 6.35 -3.62 -19.66
N GLN A 37 6.70 -3.47 -18.39
CA GLN A 37 6.77 -2.21 -17.66
C GLN A 37 8.00 -2.23 -16.76
N ALA A 38 8.55 -1.05 -16.49
CA ALA A 38 9.60 -0.89 -15.47
C ALA A 38 9.04 -1.22 -14.08
N ALA A 39 9.89 -1.70 -13.19
CA ALA A 39 9.52 -1.91 -11.79
C ALA A 39 9.11 -0.58 -11.15
N PRO A 40 8.05 -0.56 -10.31
CA PRO A 40 7.61 0.67 -9.65
C PRO A 40 8.72 1.23 -8.75
N HIS A 41 9.08 2.50 -8.96
CA HIS A 41 10.11 3.16 -8.16
C HIS A 41 9.63 4.55 -7.70
N PRO A 42 9.09 4.67 -6.47
CA PRO A 42 8.84 5.99 -5.90
C PRO A 42 10.17 6.73 -5.68
N ASP A 43 10.30 7.95 -6.20
CA ASP A 43 11.50 8.79 -6.18
C ASP A 43 12.10 9.07 -4.79
N TRP A 44 11.27 8.96 -3.75
CA TRP A 44 11.63 9.21 -2.35
C TRP A 44 12.10 7.95 -1.61
N ILE A 45 12.03 6.76 -2.22
CA ILE A 45 12.19 5.47 -1.52
C ILE A 45 13.62 5.27 -0.98
N ASP A 46 14.60 5.86 -1.61
CA ASP A 46 16.04 5.85 -1.27
C ASP A 46 16.65 7.26 -1.23
N ASP A 47 15.83 8.32 -1.27
CA ASP A 47 16.27 9.71 -1.15
C ASP A 47 16.72 10.03 0.28
N ALA A 48 17.95 10.55 0.42
CA ALA A 48 18.53 11.00 1.68
C ALA A 48 17.78 12.15 2.37
N GLY A 49 16.87 12.83 1.66
CA GLY A 49 15.95 13.82 2.21
C GLY A 49 14.87 13.25 3.12
N TRP A 50 14.80 11.93 3.25
CA TRP A 50 13.81 11.21 4.05
C TRP A 50 14.44 10.26 5.06
N ALA A 51 13.98 10.32 6.31
CA ALA A 51 14.29 9.28 7.31
C ALA A 51 13.27 8.16 7.18
N ALA A 52 13.73 6.94 6.97
CA ALA A 52 12.86 5.80 6.69
C ALA A 52 12.96 4.69 7.74
N SER A 53 11.85 4.00 7.98
CA SER A 53 11.80 2.72 8.70
C SER A 53 11.07 1.68 7.85
N ARG A 54 11.43 0.40 8.03
CA ARG A 54 10.90 -0.71 7.25
C ARG A 54 10.38 -1.80 8.15
N GLN A 55 9.35 -2.47 7.68
CA GLN A 55 8.74 -3.60 8.39
C GLN A 55 8.12 -4.58 7.38
N LYS A 56 7.91 -5.80 7.84
CA LYS A 56 7.26 -6.86 7.08
C LYS A 56 6.18 -7.49 7.96
N LEU A 57 5.00 -7.64 7.41
CA LEU A 57 3.90 -8.40 7.96
C LEU A 57 3.54 -9.54 7.01
N HIS A 58 2.85 -10.53 7.51
CA HIS A 58 2.24 -11.59 6.71
C HIS A 58 0.75 -11.65 7.06
N MET A 59 -0.09 -11.61 6.06
CA MET A 59 -1.53 -11.46 6.21
C MET A 59 -2.26 -12.65 5.58
N LYS A 60 -3.22 -13.24 6.31
CA LYS A 60 -4.12 -14.28 5.81
C LYS A 60 -5.37 -13.65 5.18
N ALA A 61 -5.14 -12.77 4.23
CA ALA A 61 -6.18 -12.16 3.43
C ALA A 61 -5.67 -11.84 2.02
N SER A 62 -6.61 -11.65 1.09
CA SER A 62 -6.31 -11.29 -0.29
C SER A 62 -5.62 -9.94 -0.39
N TYR A 63 -4.62 -9.83 -1.27
CA TYR A 63 -3.94 -8.57 -1.57
C TYR A 63 -4.91 -7.48 -2.08
N VAL A 64 -5.98 -7.86 -2.76
CA VAL A 64 -7.01 -6.92 -3.24
C VAL A 64 -7.68 -6.20 -2.07
N ARG A 65 -7.99 -6.94 -0.98
CA ARG A 65 -8.59 -6.35 0.23
C ARG A 65 -7.66 -5.35 0.90
N LEU A 66 -6.35 -5.61 0.90
CA LEU A 66 -5.40 -4.64 1.41
C LEU A 66 -5.43 -3.34 0.60
N HIS A 67 -5.47 -3.42 -0.73
CA HIS A 67 -5.61 -2.22 -1.56
C HIS A 67 -6.93 -1.50 -1.35
N GLU A 68 -8.03 -2.23 -1.15
CA GLU A 68 -9.34 -1.66 -0.84
C GLU A 68 -9.33 -0.93 0.50
N ASN A 69 -8.72 -1.53 1.54
CA ASN A 69 -8.52 -0.89 2.84
C ASN A 69 -7.69 0.41 2.69
N LEU A 70 -6.61 0.38 1.95
CA LEU A 70 -5.77 1.55 1.71
C LEU A 70 -6.47 2.65 0.89
N LEU A 71 -7.41 2.31 0.00
CA LEU A 71 -8.25 3.27 -0.74
C LEU A 71 -9.49 3.74 0.03
N ASP A 72 -9.74 3.21 1.23
CA ASP A 72 -10.77 3.69 2.13
C ASP A 72 -10.15 4.30 3.38
N LEU A 73 -10.11 5.62 3.47
CA LEU A 73 -9.62 6.31 4.65
C LEU A 73 -10.71 6.55 5.72
N THR A 74 -11.95 6.05 5.53
CA THR A 74 -13.02 6.20 6.53
C THR A 74 -12.80 5.28 7.73
N HIS A 75 -12.20 4.12 7.51
CA HIS A 75 -11.89 3.15 8.57
C HIS A 75 -10.96 3.73 9.65
N LEU A 76 -10.20 4.80 9.35
CA LEU A 76 -9.31 5.44 10.32
C LEU A 76 -10.07 5.93 11.57
N SER A 77 -11.33 6.33 11.41
CA SER A 77 -12.14 6.79 12.57
C SER A 77 -12.57 5.64 13.48
N PHE A 78 -12.56 4.42 13.00
CA PHE A 78 -13.11 3.25 13.69
C PHE A 78 -12.01 2.26 14.06
N LEU A 79 -11.33 1.70 13.08
CA LEU A 79 -10.29 0.70 13.27
C LEU A 79 -9.07 1.29 13.99
N HIS A 80 -8.64 2.48 13.57
CA HIS A 80 -7.47 3.17 14.12
C HIS A 80 -7.80 4.22 15.19
N ALA A 81 -9.00 4.17 15.79
CA ALA A 81 -9.44 5.15 16.78
C ALA A 81 -8.52 5.25 18.01
N ARG A 82 -7.73 4.22 18.30
CA ARG A 82 -6.79 4.17 19.42
C ARG A 82 -5.34 4.40 19.03
N SER A 83 -5.03 4.43 17.74
CA SER A 83 -3.66 4.59 17.23
C SER A 83 -3.45 5.95 16.57
N PHE A 84 -3.90 6.15 15.35
CA PHE A 84 -3.66 7.38 14.60
C PHE A 84 -4.90 7.96 13.91
N GLY A 85 -6.06 7.35 14.08
CA GLY A 85 -7.32 7.84 13.56
C GLY A 85 -7.88 9.00 14.41
N THR A 86 -8.76 9.77 13.78
CA THR A 86 -9.55 10.81 14.44
C THR A 86 -11.00 10.71 13.99
N PRO A 87 -11.99 11.11 14.83
CA PRO A 87 -13.41 10.96 14.49
C PRO A 87 -13.83 11.70 13.21
N ASP A 88 -13.17 12.81 12.91
CA ASP A 88 -13.43 13.67 11.77
C ASP A 88 -13.12 13.02 10.42
N TYR A 89 -12.30 11.95 10.37
CA TYR A 89 -12.08 11.18 9.14
C TYR A 89 -13.36 10.54 8.58
N ALA A 90 -14.30 10.15 9.42
CA ALA A 90 -15.56 9.55 8.99
C ALA A 90 -16.41 10.48 8.12
N THR A 91 -16.36 11.78 8.39
CA THR A 91 -17.23 12.78 7.76
C THR A 91 -16.48 13.79 6.89
N ALA A 92 -15.14 13.83 6.94
CA ALA A 92 -14.36 14.75 6.12
C ALA A 92 -14.61 14.50 4.61
N PRO A 93 -14.74 15.55 3.80
CA PRO A 93 -14.90 15.41 2.37
C PRO A 93 -13.68 14.74 1.74
N PHE A 94 -13.90 14.05 0.65
CA PHE A 94 -12.85 13.40 -0.12
C PHE A 94 -13.03 13.58 -1.62
N GLU A 95 -11.94 13.48 -2.35
CA GLU A 95 -11.87 13.55 -3.80
C GLU A 95 -11.27 12.25 -4.31
N THR A 96 -11.73 11.76 -5.47
CA THR A 96 -11.16 10.56 -6.11
C THR A 96 -10.68 10.89 -7.51
N GLU A 97 -9.52 10.37 -7.87
CA GLU A 97 -8.98 10.40 -9.21
C GLU A 97 -8.89 8.97 -9.75
N LEU A 98 -9.47 8.73 -10.92
CA LEU A 98 -9.61 7.41 -11.51
C LEU A 98 -9.00 7.42 -12.91
N ASP A 99 -7.72 7.12 -13.01
CA ASP A 99 -7.01 6.96 -14.30
C ASP A 99 -6.97 5.47 -14.67
N GLU A 100 -8.02 5.03 -15.35
CA GLU A 100 -8.12 3.63 -15.80
C GLU A 100 -7.09 3.28 -16.88
N ALA A 101 -6.64 4.25 -17.67
CA ALA A 101 -5.64 4.02 -18.72
C ALA A 101 -4.25 3.76 -18.13
N ALA A 102 -3.87 4.53 -17.12
CA ALA A 102 -2.62 4.32 -16.40
C ALA A 102 -2.74 3.26 -15.29
N GLY A 103 -3.94 2.76 -14.99
CA GLY A 103 -4.18 1.85 -13.87
C GLY A 103 -3.91 2.49 -12.52
N ARG A 104 -4.15 3.79 -12.39
CA ARG A 104 -3.91 4.56 -11.18
C ARG A 104 -5.20 5.05 -10.57
N PHE A 105 -5.38 4.76 -9.29
CA PHE A 105 -6.59 5.12 -8.56
C PHE A 105 -6.18 5.79 -7.26
N SER A 106 -6.72 6.98 -6.98
CA SER A 106 -6.39 7.70 -5.77
C SER A 106 -7.62 8.26 -5.04
N LEU A 107 -7.42 8.44 -3.74
CA LEU A 107 -8.34 9.11 -2.84
C LEU A 107 -7.57 10.17 -2.07
N LEU A 108 -8.05 11.40 -2.10
CA LEU A 108 -7.52 12.52 -1.35
C LEU A 108 -8.53 12.93 -0.28
N ARG A 109 -8.09 13.03 0.97
CA ARG A 109 -8.90 13.50 2.09
C ARG A 109 -8.21 14.67 2.80
N ARG A 110 -8.98 15.73 3.06
CA ARG A 110 -8.53 16.91 3.79
C ARG A 110 -9.31 17.03 5.09
N VAL A 111 -8.61 16.95 6.21
CA VAL A 111 -9.17 17.15 7.54
C VAL A 111 -8.58 18.44 8.10
N VAL A 112 -9.39 19.49 8.14
CA VAL A 112 -8.97 20.87 8.46
C VAL A 112 -10.15 21.64 9.08
N PRO A 113 -10.03 22.19 10.31
CA PRO A 113 -8.97 21.89 11.27
C PRO A 113 -9.16 20.51 11.91
N THR A 114 -8.08 19.97 12.48
CA THR A 114 -8.11 18.75 13.29
C THR A 114 -7.08 18.81 14.40
N ARG A 115 -7.27 18.02 15.44
CA ARG A 115 -6.24 17.74 16.45
C ARG A 115 -5.52 16.47 16.08
N LEU A 116 -4.21 16.59 15.84
CA LEU A 116 -3.41 15.43 15.48
C LEU A 116 -3.28 14.46 16.67
N PRO A 117 -3.42 13.15 16.45
CA PRO A 117 -3.10 12.15 17.46
C PRO A 117 -1.60 12.14 17.78
N PRO A 118 -1.18 11.61 18.95
CA PRO A 118 0.22 11.67 19.41
C PRO A 118 1.23 11.17 18.39
N LEU A 119 0.90 10.14 17.61
CA LEU A 119 1.76 9.61 16.55
C LEU A 119 2.24 10.69 15.57
N TRP A 120 1.39 11.65 15.26
CA TRP A 120 1.69 12.74 14.34
C TRP A 120 2.04 14.04 15.06
N ALA A 121 1.33 14.35 16.16
CA ALA A 121 1.49 15.60 16.89
C ALA A 121 2.90 15.75 17.49
N VAL A 122 3.38 14.71 18.19
CA VAL A 122 4.67 14.74 18.88
C VAL A 122 5.83 14.95 17.90
N PRO A 123 5.99 14.14 16.83
CA PRO A 123 7.11 14.32 15.92
C PRO A 123 7.07 15.60 15.08
N THR A 124 5.89 16.19 14.89
CA THR A 124 5.72 17.43 14.12
C THR A 124 5.74 18.69 14.98
N GLY A 125 5.70 18.55 16.33
CA GLY A 125 5.59 19.69 17.23
C GLY A 125 4.21 20.40 17.19
N LEU A 126 3.17 19.70 16.71
CA LEU A 126 1.80 20.23 16.58
C LEU A 126 0.88 19.74 17.70
N GLU A 127 1.43 19.43 18.86
CA GLU A 127 0.65 19.03 20.03
C GLU A 127 -0.26 20.15 20.51
N GLY A 128 -1.55 19.83 20.66
CA GLY A 128 -2.53 20.81 21.11
C GLY A 128 -2.81 21.96 20.14
N VAL A 129 -2.29 21.92 18.92
CA VAL A 129 -2.50 22.92 17.87
C VAL A 129 -3.58 22.46 16.90
N ASP A 130 -4.42 23.37 16.41
CA ASP A 130 -5.30 23.12 15.28
C ASP A 130 -4.46 22.99 14.01
N ALA A 131 -4.53 21.85 13.39
CA ALA A 131 -3.70 21.51 12.25
C ALA A 131 -4.54 21.07 11.03
N ALA A 132 -3.94 21.14 9.86
CA ALA A 132 -4.42 20.47 8.68
C ALA A 132 -3.71 19.11 8.54
N ARG A 133 -4.48 18.06 8.24
CA ARG A 133 -4.00 16.75 7.85
C ARG A 133 -4.55 16.43 6.47
N ILE A 134 -3.66 16.38 5.47
CA ILE A 134 -4.02 16.15 4.08
C ILE A 134 -3.42 14.82 3.67
N ALA A 135 -4.27 13.82 3.46
CA ALA A 135 -3.87 12.46 3.13
C ALA A 135 -4.29 12.10 1.70
N GLN A 136 -3.35 11.62 0.92
CA GLN A 136 -3.60 11.05 -0.41
C GLN A 136 -3.15 9.60 -0.41
N SER A 137 -4.05 8.72 -0.76
CA SER A 137 -3.79 7.29 -0.91
C SER A 137 -3.92 6.91 -2.37
N THR A 138 -2.90 6.26 -2.94
CA THR A 138 -2.81 5.99 -4.38
C THR A 138 -2.39 4.55 -4.64
N PHE A 139 -3.23 3.81 -5.33
CA PHE A 139 -2.87 2.55 -5.97
C PHE A 139 -2.06 2.85 -7.24
N HIS A 140 -0.85 2.35 -7.31
CA HIS A 140 0.05 2.50 -8.46
C HIS A 140 0.13 1.23 -9.33
N SER A 141 0.03 0.08 -8.71
CA SER A 141 0.08 -1.24 -9.36
C SER A 141 -0.38 -2.31 -8.38
N PRO A 142 -0.63 -3.56 -8.82
CA PRO A 142 -0.93 -4.67 -7.92
C PRO A 142 0.14 -4.92 -6.84
N ALA A 143 1.37 -4.46 -7.06
CA ALA A 143 2.48 -4.65 -6.14
C ALA A 143 2.81 -3.40 -5.30
N LEU A 144 2.23 -2.23 -5.59
CA LEU A 144 2.58 -0.97 -4.91
C LEU A 144 1.38 -0.06 -4.68
N HIS A 145 1.22 0.35 -3.43
CA HIS A 145 0.33 1.40 -3.00
C HIS A 145 1.12 2.45 -2.20
N VAL A 146 0.84 3.72 -2.39
CA VAL A 146 1.54 4.80 -1.67
C VAL A 146 0.52 5.67 -0.95
N VAL A 147 0.75 5.89 0.35
CA VAL A 147 0.02 6.87 1.14
C VAL A 147 0.95 8.03 1.47
N ALA A 148 0.56 9.24 1.07
CA ALA A 148 1.27 10.47 1.35
C ALA A 148 0.41 11.35 2.26
N VAL A 149 0.98 11.85 3.36
CA VAL A 149 0.28 12.77 4.28
C VAL A 149 1.12 14.02 4.50
N ARG A 150 0.47 15.17 4.51
CA ARG A 150 1.08 16.47 4.84
C ARG A 150 0.39 17.06 6.05
N PHE A 151 1.19 17.77 6.85
CA PHE A 151 0.73 18.44 8.06
C PHE A 151 1.18 19.91 8.07
N HIS A 152 0.34 20.78 8.56
CA HIS A 152 0.69 22.16 8.90
C HIS A 152 -0.25 22.71 9.96
N ALA A 153 0.20 23.69 10.73
CA ALA A 153 -0.65 24.41 11.69
C ALA A 153 -1.68 25.28 10.95
N CYS A 154 -2.86 25.48 11.53
CA CYS A 154 -3.90 26.35 10.96
C CYS A 154 -3.81 27.82 11.40
N ASP A 155 -2.94 28.16 12.37
CA ASP A 155 -2.79 29.51 12.95
C ASP A 155 -1.96 30.48 12.09
N ARG A 156 -1.35 30.00 11.01
CA ARG A 156 -0.51 30.77 10.08
C ARG A 156 -0.58 30.20 8.66
N PRO A 157 -0.23 31.00 7.63
CA PRO A 157 -0.25 30.53 6.25
C PRO A 157 0.68 29.32 6.02
N GLN A 158 0.22 28.35 5.25
CA GLN A 158 1.00 27.14 4.95
C GLN A 158 2.34 27.48 4.25
N ALA A 159 2.37 28.53 3.39
CA ALA A 159 3.57 28.94 2.67
C ALA A 159 4.69 29.44 3.59
N GLU A 160 4.37 29.84 4.82
CA GLU A 160 5.32 30.32 5.84
C GLU A 160 5.81 29.20 6.77
N GLN A 161 5.37 27.96 6.53
CA GLN A 161 5.69 26.81 7.37
C GLN A 161 6.59 25.82 6.61
N PRO A 162 7.47 25.10 7.33
CA PRO A 162 8.20 23.99 6.71
C PRO A 162 7.21 22.92 6.25
N LEU A 163 7.48 22.32 5.09
CA LEU A 163 6.71 21.17 4.64
C LEU A 163 6.98 19.98 5.57
N MET A 164 5.99 19.57 6.32
CA MET A 164 6.03 18.33 7.12
C MET A 164 5.23 17.26 6.38
N ALA A 165 5.92 16.27 5.90
CA ALA A 165 5.31 15.20 5.11
C ALA A 165 5.81 13.82 5.53
N ILE A 166 4.91 12.87 5.45
CA ILE A 166 5.22 11.44 5.50
C ILE A 166 4.79 10.78 4.19
N ARG A 167 5.49 9.70 3.85
CA ARG A 167 5.12 8.81 2.75
C ARG A 167 5.28 7.37 3.20
N THR A 168 4.33 6.55 2.84
CA THR A 168 4.36 5.12 3.13
C THR A 168 4.17 4.35 1.84
N ALA A 169 5.15 3.55 1.47
CA ALA A 169 5.03 2.55 0.42
C ALA A 169 4.54 1.25 1.06
N HIS A 170 3.42 0.77 0.57
CA HIS A 170 2.84 -0.53 0.88
C HIS A 170 3.15 -1.44 -0.30
N ILE A 171 4.15 -2.30 -0.13
CA ILE A 171 4.62 -3.23 -1.16
C ILE A 171 3.92 -4.56 -0.91
N VAL A 172 3.13 -4.98 -1.86
CA VAL A 172 2.17 -6.07 -1.73
C VAL A 172 2.60 -7.22 -2.63
N THR A 173 2.80 -8.40 -2.04
CA THR A 173 3.17 -9.60 -2.80
C THR A 173 2.21 -10.74 -2.44
N PRO A 174 1.29 -11.11 -3.33
CA PRO A 174 0.39 -12.24 -3.09
C PRO A 174 1.18 -13.55 -3.01
N GLU A 175 0.93 -14.33 -1.96
CA GLU A 175 1.44 -15.70 -1.80
C GLU A 175 0.44 -16.70 -2.37
N THR A 176 -0.84 -16.50 -2.04
CA THR A 176 -1.99 -17.26 -2.54
C THR A 176 -3.17 -16.31 -2.80
N ALA A 177 -4.31 -16.84 -3.19
CA ALA A 177 -5.55 -16.05 -3.32
C ALA A 177 -5.98 -15.37 -2.02
N THR A 178 -5.60 -15.95 -0.85
CA THR A 178 -6.02 -15.50 0.49
C THR A 178 -4.85 -15.29 1.44
N ARG A 179 -3.63 -15.14 0.93
CA ARG A 179 -2.43 -14.86 1.73
C ARG A 179 -1.54 -13.87 1.01
N THR A 180 -0.98 -12.93 1.78
CA THR A 180 -0.20 -11.81 1.23
C THR A 180 1.03 -11.53 2.11
N HIS A 181 2.20 -11.44 1.49
CA HIS A 181 3.35 -10.80 2.12
C HIS A 181 3.20 -9.29 1.97
N TYR A 182 3.29 -8.58 3.07
CA TYR A 182 3.09 -7.15 3.15
C TYR A 182 4.36 -6.49 3.68
N PHE A 183 5.09 -5.82 2.78
CA PHE A 183 6.27 -5.04 3.13
C PHE A 183 5.91 -3.57 3.17
N ILE A 184 6.45 -2.84 4.13
CA ILE A 184 6.12 -1.45 4.35
C ILE A 184 7.41 -0.66 4.50
N GLN A 185 7.53 0.44 3.76
CA GLN A 185 8.53 1.46 4.04
C GLN A 185 7.78 2.76 4.37
N HIS A 186 7.93 3.22 5.60
CA HIS A 186 7.47 4.51 6.04
C HIS A 186 8.62 5.50 6.06
N ALA A 187 8.40 6.71 5.55
CA ALA A 187 9.41 7.77 5.49
C ALA A 187 8.83 9.13 5.91
N ARG A 188 9.66 9.99 6.50
CA ARG A 188 9.33 11.36 6.88
C ARG A 188 10.44 12.33 6.48
N ASN A 189 10.10 13.58 6.16
CA ASN A 189 11.07 14.62 5.79
C ASN A 189 11.40 15.61 6.92
N PHE A 190 10.87 15.40 8.10
CA PHE A 190 11.11 16.21 9.32
C PHE A 190 11.75 15.36 10.41
N ALA A 191 12.42 16.00 11.39
CA ALA A 191 13.13 15.33 12.49
C ALA A 191 13.98 14.13 11.99
N ARG A 192 14.65 14.28 10.85
CA ARG A 192 15.29 13.17 10.11
C ARG A 192 16.41 12.49 10.89
N GLU A 193 17.19 13.28 11.60
CA GLU A 193 18.35 12.81 12.39
C GLU A 193 17.96 12.30 13.78
N ASP A 194 16.67 12.40 14.16
CA ASP A 194 16.18 11.97 15.47
C ASP A 194 15.82 10.48 15.46
N GLU A 195 16.72 9.66 15.98
CA GLU A 195 16.52 8.21 16.12
C GLU A 195 15.39 7.87 17.09
N GLY A 196 15.16 8.70 18.12
CA GLY A 196 14.05 8.54 19.07
C GLY A 196 12.71 8.69 18.38
N VAL A 197 12.56 9.70 17.52
CA VAL A 197 11.37 9.87 16.66
C VAL A 197 11.22 8.70 15.70
N THR A 198 12.31 8.21 15.11
CA THR A 198 12.28 7.03 14.23
C THR A 198 11.76 5.81 14.96
N ALA A 199 12.29 5.51 16.13
CA ALA A 199 11.88 4.37 16.94
C ALA A 199 10.43 4.51 17.46
N PHE A 200 10.03 5.72 17.87
CA PHE A 200 8.69 6.01 18.31
C PHE A 200 7.68 5.76 17.19
N MET A 201 7.87 6.36 16.01
CA MET A 201 6.98 6.21 14.87
C MET A 201 6.94 4.76 14.37
N HIS A 202 8.08 4.09 14.30
CA HIS A 202 8.14 2.69 13.88
C HIS A 202 7.25 1.79 14.77
N ARG A 203 7.37 1.90 16.10
CA ARG A 203 6.55 1.08 17.02
C ARG A 203 5.06 1.33 16.87
N HIS A 204 4.65 2.61 16.80
CA HIS A 204 3.25 2.97 16.71
C HIS A 204 2.63 2.60 15.36
N LEU A 205 3.38 2.75 14.28
CA LEU A 205 2.94 2.36 12.94
C LEU A 205 2.86 0.85 12.78
N LEU A 206 3.81 0.09 13.37
CA LEU A 206 3.72 -1.36 13.35
C LEU A 206 2.44 -1.85 14.04
N ALA A 207 2.09 -1.27 15.20
CA ALA A 207 0.86 -1.60 15.90
C ALA A 207 -0.38 -1.24 15.06
N ALA A 208 -0.39 -0.08 14.43
CA ALA A 208 -1.50 0.37 13.59
C ALA A 208 -1.69 -0.49 12.33
N PHE A 209 -0.61 -0.87 11.64
CA PHE A 209 -0.71 -1.77 10.49
C PHE A 209 -1.08 -3.20 10.90
N GLN A 210 -0.79 -3.60 12.14
CA GLN A 210 -1.32 -4.87 12.67
C GLN A 210 -2.83 -4.81 12.88
N GLU A 211 -3.40 -3.65 13.28
CA GLU A 211 -4.86 -3.45 13.34
C GLU A 211 -5.51 -3.69 11.96
N ASP A 212 -4.89 -3.20 10.87
CA ASP A 212 -5.35 -3.46 9.50
C ASP A 212 -5.31 -4.96 9.15
N VAL A 213 -4.19 -5.62 9.46
CA VAL A 213 -4.03 -7.06 9.21
C VAL A 213 -5.10 -7.85 9.94
N ASP A 214 -5.30 -7.60 11.24
CA ASP A 214 -6.27 -8.31 12.08
C ASP A 214 -7.70 -8.10 11.56
N GLY A 215 -8.03 -6.87 11.15
CA GLY A 215 -9.33 -6.54 10.56
C GLY A 215 -9.58 -7.26 9.22
N LEU A 216 -8.58 -7.25 8.34
CA LEU A 216 -8.67 -7.89 7.03
C LEU A 216 -8.72 -9.43 7.13
N GLU A 217 -7.96 -10.03 8.05
CA GLU A 217 -8.02 -11.47 8.32
C GLU A 217 -9.39 -11.88 8.86
N ALA A 218 -9.98 -11.09 9.77
CA ALA A 218 -11.32 -11.34 10.28
C ALA A 218 -12.40 -11.25 9.18
N ILE A 219 -12.27 -10.32 8.24
CA ILE A 219 -13.16 -10.22 7.07
C ILE A 219 -12.99 -11.46 6.18
N GLU A 220 -11.75 -11.86 5.87
CA GLU A 220 -11.48 -13.00 5.00
C GLU A 220 -12.04 -14.30 5.60
N GLU A 221 -11.85 -14.51 6.91
CA GLU A 221 -12.39 -15.67 7.65
C GLU A 221 -13.93 -15.72 7.58
N ARG A 222 -14.58 -14.57 7.80
CA ARG A 222 -16.05 -14.48 7.72
C ARG A 222 -16.58 -14.82 6.34
N LEU A 223 -15.94 -14.31 5.29
CA LEU A 223 -16.36 -14.55 3.91
C LEU A 223 -16.08 -15.98 3.45
N GLY A 224 -15.00 -16.61 3.91
CA GLY A 224 -14.69 -18.02 3.64
C GLY A 224 -15.69 -18.98 4.28
N GLY A 225 -16.40 -18.58 5.33
CA GLY A 225 -17.45 -19.36 5.99
C GLY A 225 -18.81 -19.37 5.27
N TYR A 226 -18.97 -18.58 4.20
CA TYR A 226 -20.22 -18.54 3.42
C TYR A 226 -20.03 -19.24 2.08
N PRO A 227 -20.75 -20.38 1.82
CA PRO A 227 -20.61 -21.11 0.55
C PRO A 227 -21.14 -20.33 -0.66
N GLU A 228 -22.05 -19.39 -0.44
CA GLU A 228 -22.57 -18.50 -1.46
C GLU A 228 -22.01 -17.09 -1.27
N ARG A 229 -21.55 -16.48 -2.37
CA ARG A 229 -21.06 -15.11 -2.35
C ARG A 229 -22.20 -14.15 -2.00
N GLN A 230 -22.14 -13.57 -0.82
CA GLN A 230 -23.13 -12.56 -0.41
C GLN A 230 -22.97 -11.31 -1.31
N PRO A 231 -24.10 -10.65 -1.68
CA PRO A 231 -24.03 -9.39 -2.40
C PRO A 231 -23.33 -8.34 -1.53
N GLU A 232 -22.30 -7.71 -2.08
CA GLU A 232 -21.59 -6.63 -1.42
C GLU A 232 -22.40 -5.32 -1.54
N ILE A 233 -22.58 -4.62 -0.43
CA ILE A 233 -23.16 -3.29 -0.41
C ILE A 233 -22.01 -2.29 -0.48
N SER A 234 -22.03 -1.42 -1.47
CA SER A 234 -21.00 -0.40 -1.69
C SER A 234 -21.52 0.99 -1.33
N PHE A 235 -20.63 1.80 -0.76
CA PHE A 235 -20.91 3.19 -0.40
C PHE A 235 -20.18 4.16 -1.34
N HIS A 236 -20.45 5.43 -1.21
CA HIS A 236 -19.79 6.46 -2.02
C HIS A 236 -18.26 6.48 -1.80
N ALA A 237 -17.80 6.17 -0.60
CA ALA A 237 -16.38 6.07 -0.26
C ALA A 237 -15.65 4.96 -1.04
N ASP A 238 -16.35 3.91 -1.49
CA ASP A 238 -15.75 2.75 -2.18
C ASP A 238 -15.45 3.01 -3.65
N ARG A 239 -15.72 4.21 -4.15
CA ARG A 239 -15.62 4.53 -5.59
C ARG A 239 -14.25 4.18 -6.19
N ALA A 240 -13.17 4.55 -5.52
CA ALA A 240 -11.80 4.27 -5.98
C ALA A 240 -11.48 2.77 -5.89
N SER A 241 -11.86 2.11 -4.79
CA SER A 241 -11.67 0.68 -4.57
C SER A 241 -12.39 -0.17 -5.62
N LEU A 242 -13.64 0.17 -5.93
CA LEU A 242 -14.43 -0.51 -6.96
C LEU A 242 -13.87 -0.33 -8.37
N ALA A 243 -13.35 0.87 -8.68
CA ALA A 243 -12.71 1.13 -9.97
C ALA A 243 -11.41 0.30 -10.10
N MET A 244 -10.58 0.31 -9.07
CA MET A 244 -9.35 -0.50 -8.98
C MET A 244 -9.65 -1.99 -9.11
N ARG A 245 -10.65 -2.53 -8.38
CA ARG A 245 -11.05 -3.94 -8.44
C ARG A 245 -11.48 -4.34 -9.86
N ARG A 246 -12.30 -3.51 -10.52
CA ARG A 246 -12.72 -3.76 -11.92
C ARG A 246 -11.53 -3.75 -12.88
N TRP A 247 -10.59 -2.82 -12.68
CA TRP A 247 -9.38 -2.75 -13.48
C TRP A 247 -8.53 -4.01 -13.30
N LEU A 248 -8.27 -4.44 -12.06
CA LEU A 248 -7.52 -5.68 -11.77
C LEU A 248 -8.16 -6.91 -12.43
N LEU A 249 -9.47 -7.04 -12.37
CA LEU A 249 -10.19 -8.15 -13.01
C LEU A 249 -10.05 -8.13 -14.54
N ARG A 250 -10.03 -6.93 -15.16
CA ARG A 250 -9.78 -6.81 -16.60
C ARG A 250 -8.35 -7.23 -16.96
N GLN A 251 -7.35 -6.77 -16.19
CA GLN A 251 -5.94 -7.14 -16.42
C GLN A 251 -5.74 -8.66 -16.29
N ALA A 252 -6.26 -9.28 -15.26
CA ALA A 252 -6.18 -10.72 -15.06
C ALA A 252 -6.79 -11.51 -16.23
N ARG A 253 -7.92 -11.06 -16.79
CA ARG A 253 -8.52 -11.70 -17.99
C ARG A 253 -7.64 -11.59 -19.22
N VAL A 254 -6.99 -10.45 -19.42
CA VAL A 254 -6.04 -10.24 -20.54
C VAL A 254 -4.85 -11.18 -20.40
N GLU A 255 -4.28 -11.33 -19.21
CA GLU A 255 -3.15 -12.23 -18.95
C GLU A 255 -3.51 -13.69 -19.21
N VAL A 256 -4.67 -14.17 -18.72
CA VAL A 256 -5.14 -15.54 -18.96
C VAL A 256 -5.41 -15.78 -20.45
N GLY A 257 -6.01 -14.82 -21.16
CA GLY A 257 -6.23 -14.90 -22.60
C GLY A 257 -4.93 -14.95 -23.40
N ALA A 258 -3.91 -14.20 -23.01
CA ALA A 258 -2.60 -14.21 -23.64
C ALA A 258 -1.83 -15.52 -23.43
N ASP A 259 -1.98 -16.17 -22.28
CA ASP A 259 -1.35 -17.47 -21.98
C ASP A 259 -2.04 -18.62 -22.75
N SER A 260 -3.36 -18.58 -22.91
CA SER A 260 -4.10 -19.60 -23.66
C SER A 260 -3.76 -19.63 -25.16
N THR A 261 -3.34 -18.51 -25.73
CA THR A 261 -2.89 -18.45 -27.15
C THR A 261 -1.47 -18.96 -27.37
N LYS A 262 -0.64 -19.07 -26.34
CA LYS A 262 0.73 -19.58 -26.41
C LYS A 262 0.84 -21.11 -26.22
N GLY A 263 -0.22 -21.74 -25.75
CA GLY A 263 -0.26 -23.18 -25.46
C GLY A 263 -0.80 -24.07 -26.55
N ALA A 264 -1.14 -23.58 -27.75
CA ALA A 264 -1.56 -24.40 -28.85
C ALA A 264 -0.30 -25.09 -29.47
N PRO A 265 -0.21 -26.42 -29.49
CA PRO A 265 0.89 -27.11 -30.18
C PRO A 265 0.87 -26.71 -31.65
N ARG A 266 1.99 -26.23 -32.15
CA ARG A 266 2.17 -26.09 -33.60
C ARG A 266 2.15 -27.53 -34.21
N ALA A 267 1.11 -27.77 -35.00
CA ALA A 267 0.97 -29.00 -35.82
C ALA A 267 2.11 -29.15 -36.84
#